data_e08c01b65633f9c1b25330a9c1106117
#
_entry.id   e08c01b65633f9c1b25330a9c1106117
#
_cell.length_a   1.000
_cell.length_b   1.000
_cell.length_c   1.000
_cell.angle_alpha   90.00
_cell.angle_beta   90.00
_cell.angle_gamma   90.00
#
_symmetry.space_group_name_H-M   'P 1'
#
loop_
_entity.id
_entity.type
_entity.pdbx_description
1 polymer ?
#
loop_
_entity_poly.entity_id
_entity_poly.type
_entity_poly.pdbx_seq_one_letter_code
_entity_poly.pdbx_strand_id
1 'polypeptide(L)' 'TEKEVSIIIFLSTSKTPITINELQSKVWGHHIQLETHTVETHIYRLRKKILEVFNDNDFILSHKNGYQIIK' A
#
# COMPACT_ATOMS: atom_id res chain seq x y z
N THR A 1 -8.36 -8.28 3.79
CA THR A 1 -9.56 -7.58 3.35
C THR A 1 -9.47 -7.23 1.86
N GLU A 2 -10.58 -6.83 1.30
CA GLU A 2 -10.65 -6.46 -0.10
C GLU A 2 -9.69 -5.31 -0.44
N LYS A 3 -9.65 -4.31 0.41
CA LYS A 3 -8.76 -3.16 0.19
C LYS A 3 -7.29 -3.56 0.30
N GLU A 4 -6.97 -4.44 1.21
CA GLU A 4 -5.60 -4.94 1.35
C GLU A 4 -5.15 -5.69 0.11
N VAL A 5 -6.02 -6.52 -0.44
CA VAL A 5 -5.71 -7.25 -1.69
C VAL A 5 -5.49 -6.27 -2.84
N SER A 6 -6.36 -5.26 -2.94
CA SER A 6 -6.23 -4.24 -3.98
C SER A 6 -4.91 -3.49 -3.88
N ILE A 7 -4.49 -3.15 -2.66
CA ILE A 7 -3.23 -2.47 -2.43
C ILE A 7 -2.06 -3.33 -2.91
N ILE A 8 -2.06 -4.60 -2.54
CA ILE A 8 -0.99 -5.52 -2.93
C ILE A 8 -0.92 -5.65 -4.45
N ILE A 9 -2.04 -5.86 -5.10
CA ILE A 9 -2.09 -6.00 -6.55
C ILE A 9 -1.56 -4.75 -7.23
N PHE A 10 -2.04 -3.59 -6.82
CA PHE A 10 -1.63 -2.35 -7.46
C PHE A 10 -0.14 -2.08 -7.27
N LEU A 11 0.36 -2.22 -6.05
CA LEU A 11 1.78 -2.00 -5.80
C LEU A 11 2.65 -3.01 -6.53
N SER A 12 2.21 -4.26 -6.61
CA SER A 12 3.02 -5.32 -7.25
C SER A 12 3.09 -5.18 -8.77
N THR A 13 2.14 -4.48 -9.38
CA THR A 13 2.15 -4.27 -10.84
C THR A 13 2.93 -3.02 -11.23
N SER A 14 3.32 -2.20 -10.27
CA SER A 14 4.06 -0.98 -10.56
C SER A 14 5.55 -1.22 -10.49
N LYS A 15 6.30 -0.56 -11.37
CA LYS A 15 7.76 -0.63 -11.40
C LYS A 15 8.42 0.47 -10.59
N THR A 16 7.64 1.45 -10.16
CA THR A 16 8.13 2.60 -9.41
C THR A 16 7.31 2.77 -8.15
N PRO A 17 7.84 3.47 -7.14
CA PRO A 17 7.06 3.75 -5.94
C PRO A 17 5.75 4.49 -6.27
N ILE A 18 4.71 4.13 -5.56
CA ILE A 18 3.38 4.71 -5.76
C ILE A 18 3.12 5.71 -4.63
N THR A 19 2.75 6.93 -5.00
CA THR A 19 2.43 7.94 -4.00
C THR A 19 1.12 7.59 -3.29
N ILE A 20 0.92 8.16 -2.11
CA ILE A 20 -0.30 7.96 -1.35
C ILE A 20 -1.52 8.43 -2.16
N ASN A 21 -1.40 9.54 -2.87
CA ASN A 21 -2.50 10.06 -3.69
C ASN A 21 -2.87 9.10 -4.82
N GLU A 22 -1.88 8.54 -5.48
CA GLU A 22 -2.14 7.55 -6.54
C GLU A 22 -2.77 6.28 -5.96
N LEU A 23 -2.25 5.82 -4.83
CA LEU A 23 -2.76 4.62 -4.18
C LEU A 23 -4.23 4.83 -3.79
N GLN A 24 -4.52 5.98 -3.20
CA GLN A 24 -5.89 6.31 -2.82
C GLN A 24 -6.83 6.30 -4.03
N SER A 25 -6.43 6.94 -5.11
CA SER A 25 -7.25 7.02 -6.32
C SER A 25 -7.52 5.65 -6.92
N LYS A 26 -6.53 4.78 -6.92
CA LYS A 26 -6.67 3.47 -7.55
C LYS A 26 -7.42 2.46 -6.67
N VAL A 27 -7.25 2.55 -5.38
CA VAL A 27 -7.85 1.58 -4.45
C VAL A 27 -9.23 2.04 -3.98
N TRP A 28 -9.39 3.30 -3.67
CA TRP A 28 -10.65 3.86 -3.16
C TRP A 28 -11.47 4.62 -4.19
N GLY A 29 -10.82 5.06 -5.27
CA GLY A 29 -11.49 5.79 -6.34
C GLY A 29 -11.26 7.29 -6.26
N HIS A 30 -11.42 7.95 -7.40
CA HIS A 30 -11.17 9.38 -7.51
C HIS A 30 -12.18 10.26 -6.77
N HIS A 31 -13.34 9.70 -6.47
CA HIS A 31 -14.43 10.46 -5.81
C HIS A 31 -14.27 10.55 -4.30
N ILE A 32 -13.39 9.73 -3.74
CA ILE A 32 -13.22 9.64 -2.30
C ILE A 32 -11.93 10.34 -1.92
N GLN A 33 -12.02 11.30 -1.00
CA GLN A 33 -10.85 11.96 -0.45
C GLN A 33 -10.66 11.51 0.98
N LEU A 34 -9.62 10.73 1.20
CA LEU A 34 -9.25 10.27 2.52
C LEU A 34 -8.07 11.10 3.02
N GLU A 35 -7.99 11.23 4.34
CA GLU A 35 -6.79 11.81 4.92
C GLU A 35 -5.60 10.88 4.67
N THR A 36 -4.44 11.48 4.49
CA THR A 36 -3.21 10.74 4.20
C THR A 36 -2.95 9.64 5.23
N HIS A 37 -3.15 9.96 6.50
CA HIS A 37 -2.87 8.97 7.55
C HIS A 37 -3.83 7.78 7.52
N THR A 38 -5.01 7.91 6.89
CA THR A 38 -5.92 6.78 6.73
C THR A 38 -5.28 5.74 5.82
N VAL A 39 -4.71 6.19 4.70
CA VAL A 39 -3.98 5.31 3.79
C VAL A 39 -2.77 4.71 4.49
N GLU A 40 -2.01 5.52 5.19
CA GLU A 40 -0.84 5.06 5.93
C GLU A 40 -1.20 4.00 6.97
N THR A 41 -2.34 4.15 7.65
CA THR A 41 -2.81 3.17 8.62
C THR A 41 -3.12 1.84 7.95
N HIS A 42 -3.75 1.87 6.78
CA HIS A 42 -4.02 0.64 6.03
C HIS A 42 -2.72 -0.07 5.64
N ILE A 43 -1.75 0.70 5.17
CA ILE A 43 -0.44 0.15 4.81
C ILE A 43 0.26 -0.44 6.05
N TYR A 44 0.22 0.27 7.18
CA TYR A 44 0.83 -0.20 8.41
C TYR A 44 0.24 -1.54 8.85
N ARG A 45 -1.09 -1.65 8.83
CA ARG A 45 -1.77 -2.88 9.23
C ARG A 45 -1.44 -4.04 8.29
N LEU A 46 -1.39 -3.74 7.00
CA LEU A 46 -1.05 -4.74 5.99
C LEU A 46 0.37 -5.25 6.19
N ARG A 47 1.32 -4.34 6.40
CA ARG A 47 2.71 -4.72 6.66
C ARG A 47 2.83 -5.59 7.90
N LYS A 48 2.07 -5.25 8.94
CA LYS A 48 2.07 -6.02 10.18
C LYS A 48 1.55 -7.44 9.96
N LYS A 49 0.48 -7.58 9.20
CA LYS A 49 -0.07 -8.90 8.88
C LYS A 49 0.93 -9.74 8.09
N ILE A 50 1.60 -9.13 7.13
CA ILE A 50 2.59 -9.85 6.32
C ILE A 50 3.76 -10.28 7.19
N LEU A 51 4.19 -9.42 8.09
CA LEU A 51 5.26 -9.77 9.02
C LEU A 51 4.86 -10.96 9.91
N GLU A 52 3.65 -10.96 10.43
CA GLU A 52 3.18 -12.03 11.31
C GLU A 52 3.02 -13.37 10.59
N VAL A 53 2.57 -13.35 9.35
CA VAL A 53 2.30 -14.58 8.60
C VAL A 53 3.54 -15.08 7.87
N PHE A 54 4.29 -14.21 7.25
CA PHE A 54 5.43 -14.57 6.39
C PHE A 54 6.78 -14.21 6.98
N ASN A 55 6.80 -13.52 8.10
CA ASN A 55 8.03 -13.04 8.74
C ASN A 55 8.86 -12.16 7.79
N ASP A 56 8.18 -11.35 6.98
CA ASP A 56 8.82 -10.51 5.97
C ASP A 56 8.57 -9.04 6.28
N ASN A 57 9.62 -8.32 6.66
CA ASN A 57 9.58 -6.89 6.96
C ASN A 57 9.68 -6.01 5.72
N ASP A 58 10.12 -6.60 4.61
CA ASP A 58 10.52 -5.83 3.43
C ASP A 58 9.60 -6.02 2.24
N PHE A 59 8.46 -6.67 2.45
CA PHE A 59 7.53 -6.92 1.37
C PHE A 59 6.99 -5.61 0.79
N ILE A 60 6.59 -4.69 1.66
CA ILE A 60 6.18 -3.35 1.24
C ILE A 60 7.23 -2.38 1.73
N LEU A 61 7.92 -1.75 0.79
CA LEU A 61 8.96 -0.79 1.12
C LEU A 61 8.40 0.62 1.14
N SER A 62 8.83 1.38 2.13
CA SER A 62 8.47 2.78 2.25
C SER A 62 9.60 3.62 1.66
N HIS A 63 9.24 4.47 0.71
CA HIS A 63 10.17 5.39 0.07
C HIS A 63 9.74 6.82 0.34
N LYS A 64 10.64 7.74 0.11
CA LYS A 64 10.35 9.16 0.23
C LYS A 64 9.16 9.56 -0.64
N ASN A 65 9.02 8.92 -1.80
CA ASN A 65 7.99 9.24 -2.78
C ASN A 65 6.78 8.30 -2.75
N GLY A 66 6.72 7.38 -1.79
CA GLY A 66 5.58 6.48 -1.71
C GLY A 66 5.96 5.08 -1.28
N TYR A 67 5.17 4.10 -1.72
CA TYR A 67 5.34 2.71 -1.35
C TYR A 67 5.59 1.85 -2.58
N GLN A 68 6.30 0.73 -2.37
CA GLN A 68 6.66 -0.16 -3.47
C GLN A 68 6.76 -1.59 -2.98
N ILE A 69 6.35 -2.53 -3.82
CA ILE A 69 6.60 -3.95 -3.60
C ILE A 69 7.66 -4.38 -4.60
N ILE A 70 8.77 -4.89 -4.08
CA ILE A 70 9.87 -5.40 -4.90
C ILE A 70 9.86 -6.92 -4.78
N LYS A 71 9.80 -7.57 -5.91
CA LYS A 71 9.85 -9.02 -5.97
C LYS A 71 11.21 -9.50 -6.42
#